data_41469e02c7a006a47c74d35d08135d27
#
_entry.id   41469e02c7a006a47c74d35d08135d27
#
_cell.length_a   1.000
_cell.length_b   1.000
_cell.length_c   1.000
_cell.angle_alpha   90.00
_cell.angle_beta   90.00
_cell.angle_gamma   90.00
#
_symmetry.space_group_name_H-M   'P 1'
#
loop_
_entity.id
_entity.type
_entity.pdbx_description
1 polymer ?
#
loop_
_entity_poly.entity_id
_entity_poly.type
_entity_poly.pdbx_seq_one_letter_code
_entity_poly.pdbx_strand_id
1 'polypeptide(L)'
;MANQITEISQSSTQDYVHWFRHSAPYINAHRHKTFVLMFGGEAVQHKNFQHIIHDIALLHSLGIRLILVHGARPQINQNLTERNIETPFHQNRRITTRESLRGVMNAVGSIRLEIEALLSMGLANSPMYGARIDVVSGNFVTAKPYGIRDGVDFQLTGDVRSIDTDAIHRHLDNHNIVLLGPTGYSTTGEVFNLLAEEVATKTATMLKADKLIFLGEQQGLMDAKQQLLRELSPRQLDPYIQQYQNQSPEFALHLKQAQQASLSGVHRVHLISYAYDGALIEELFTRDGIGTMITDAHYEEVRIANIHDVGGLINLLRPLEQEGILVYRSRERLESEIEQFAVIERDGMILACAALYPIPAKANEKCSAEIACVAVDSSYRKSNRGSQILQFLE
;
A
#
# COMPACT_ATOMS: atom_id res chain seq x y z
N MET A 1 -21.04 -31.76 24.59
CA MET A 1 -21.13 -31.14 23.24
C MET A 1 -21.59 -29.67 23.28
N ALA A 2 -22.65 -29.27 23.99
CA ALA A 2 -23.09 -27.88 24.07
C ALA A 2 -22.05 -26.92 24.66
N ASN A 3 -21.33 -27.31 25.71
CA ASN A 3 -20.28 -26.47 26.32
C ASN A 3 -19.07 -26.20 25.42
N GLN A 4 -18.66 -27.20 24.61
CA GLN A 4 -17.56 -27.02 23.67
C GLN A 4 -17.90 -26.08 22.52
N ILE A 5 -19.14 -26.10 22.04
CA ILE A 5 -19.60 -25.17 20.97
C ILE A 5 -19.66 -23.73 21.51
N THR A 6 -20.04 -23.55 22.77
CA THR A 6 -20.10 -22.22 23.41
C THR A 6 -18.71 -21.65 23.67
N GLU A 7 -17.74 -22.47 24.06
CA GLU A 7 -16.33 -22.04 24.26
C GLU A 7 -15.65 -21.66 22.95
N ILE A 8 -15.86 -22.40 21.88
CA ILE A 8 -15.33 -22.09 20.54
C ILE A 8 -15.90 -20.77 20.02
N SER A 9 -17.21 -20.50 20.23
CA SER A 9 -17.83 -19.25 19.81
C SER A 9 -17.38 -18.04 20.64
N GLN A 10 -17.08 -18.22 21.93
CA GLN A 10 -16.57 -17.16 22.80
C GLN A 10 -15.11 -16.80 22.51
N SER A 11 -14.26 -17.79 22.24
CA SER A 11 -12.86 -17.59 21.82
C SER A 11 -12.82 -16.78 20.51
N SER A 12 -13.56 -17.17 19.49
CA SER A 12 -13.58 -16.46 18.20
C SER A 12 -14.08 -15.03 18.31
N THR A 13 -15.05 -14.75 19.21
CA THR A 13 -15.56 -13.39 19.44
C THR A 13 -14.55 -12.53 20.18
N GLN A 14 -13.81 -13.09 21.15
CA GLN A 14 -12.74 -12.37 21.86
C GLN A 14 -11.57 -12.05 20.93
N ASP A 15 -11.18 -12.97 20.06
CA ASP A 15 -10.12 -12.77 19.05
C ASP A 15 -10.50 -11.65 18.07
N TYR A 16 -11.76 -11.63 17.62
CA TYR A 16 -12.28 -10.56 16.76
C TYR A 16 -12.25 -9.19 17.45
N VAL A 17 -12.74 -9.09 18.70
CA VAL A 17 -12.73 -7.85 19.47
C VAL A 17 -11.30 -7.36 19.73
N HIS A 18 -10.39 -8.28 20.01
CA HIS A 18 -8.97 -7.97 20.19
C HIS A 18 -8.37 -7.42 18.89
N TRP A 19 -8.55 -8.13 17.77
CA TRP A 19 -8.08 -7.69 16.46
C TRP A 19 -8.62 -6.30 16.10
N PHE A 20 -9.93 -6.06 16.25
CA PHE A 20 -10.56 -4.80 15.93
C PHE A 20 -10.00 -3.63 16.77
N ARG A 21 -9.75 -3.86 18.07
CA ARG A 21 -9.10 -2.85 18.93
C ARG A 21 -7.67 -2.54 18.48
N HIS A 22 -6.92 -3.54 18.07
CA HIS A 22 -5.56 -3.39 17.56
C HIS A 22 -5.50 -2.75 16.17
N SER A 23 -6.59 -2.73 15.43
CA SER A 23 -6.69 -2.01 14.15
C SER A 23 -6.91 -0.50 14.32
N ALA A 24 -7.32 -0.02 15.50
CA ALA A 24 -7.65 1.38 15.74
C ALA A 24 -6.50 2.36 15.42
N PRO A 25 -5.21 2.09 15.73
CA PRO A 25 -4.11 2.96 15.33
C PRO A 25 -4.00 3.12 13.81
N TYR A 26 -4.18 2.03 13.06
CA TYR A 26 -4.15 2.06 11.59
C TYR A 26 -5.33 2.83 11.01
N ILE A 27 -6.53 2.66 11.57
CA ILE A 27 -7.71 3.44 11.19
C ILE A 27 -7.43 4.94 11.33
N ASN A 28 -6.86 5.35 12.45
CA ASN A 28 -6.51 6.75 12.70
C ASN A 28 -5.40 7.25 11.75
N ALA A 29 -4.38 6.43 11.50
CA ALA A 29 -3.28 6.77 10.61
C ALA A 29 -3.72 6.90 9.14
N HIS A 30 -4.75 6.16 8.72
CA HIS A 30 -5.22 6.13 7.34
C HIS A 30 -6.36 7.11 7.05
N ARG A 31 -7.06 7.58 8.07
CA ARG A 31 -8.17 8.52 7.91
C ARG A 31 -7.72 9.80 7.20
N HIS A 32 -8.46 10.23 6.20
CA HIS A 32 -8.20 11.38 5.31
C HIS A 32 -6.93 11.26 4.45
N LYS A 33 -6.26 10.11 4.47
CA LYS A 33 -5.13 9.80 3.59
C LYS A 33 -5.62 9.46 2.19
N THR A 34 -4.81 9.75 1.18
CA THR A 34 -5.13 9.49 -0.22
C THR A 34 -4.42 8.22 -0.68
N PHE A 35 -5.20 7.22 -1.09
CA PHE A 35 -4.70 5.96 -1.61
C PHE A 35 -5.10 5.79 -3.07
N VAL A 36 -4.14 5.37 -3.89
CA VAL A 36 -4.37 4.96 -5.26
C VAL A 36 -4.31 3.44 -5.32
N LEU A 37 -5.40 2.81 -5.72
CA LEU A 37 -5.51 1.36 -5.89
C LEU A 37 -5.53 1.03 -7.37
N MET A 38 -4.55 0.23 -7.83
CA MET A 38 -4.48 -0.25 -9.22
C MET A 38 -4.74 -1.75 -9.24
N PHE A 39 -5.64 -2.17 -10.11
CA PHE A 39 -5.93 -3.59 -10.39
C PHE A 39 -6.13 -3.83 -11.87
N GLY A 40 -5.57 -4.93 -12.36
CA GLY A 40 -5.68 -5.33 -13.76
C GLY A 40 -7.09 -5.79 -14.14
N GLY A 41 -7.33 -5.95 -15.43
CA GLY A 41 -8.57 -6.55 -15.93
C GLY A 41 -8.73 -8.01 -15.49
N GLU A 42 -7.64 -8.68 -15.19
CA GLU A 42 -7.55 -10.03 -14.60
C GLU A 42 -8.22 -10.09 -13.23
N ALA A 43 -7.94 -9.10 -12.38
CA ALA A 43 -8.56 -8.97 -11.06
C ALA A 43 -10.08 -8.79 -11.17
N VAL A 44 -10.54 -7.99 -12.14
CA VAL A 44 -11.99 -7.76 -12.38
C VAL A 44 -12.70 -9.06 -12.73
N GLN A 45 -12.05 -9.97 -13.49
CA GLN A 45 -12.60 -11.27 -13.86
C GLN A 45 -12.46 -12.34 -12.74
N HIS A 46 -11.71 -12.04 -11.70
CA HIS A 46 -11.45 -13.00 -10.64
C HIS A 46 -12.64 -13.12 -9.68
N LYS A 47 -12.91 -14.34 -9.18
CA LYS A 47 -13.99 -14.60 -8.22
C LYS A 47 -13.97 -13.74 -6.94
N ASN A 48 -12.78 -13.31 -6.49
CA ASN A 48 -12.61 -12.46 -5.32
C ASN A 48 -12.91 -10.99 -5.60
N PHE A 49 -13.18 -10.57 -6.83
CA PHE A 49 -13.34 -9.15 -7.14
C PHE A 49 -14.47 -8.50 -6.35
N GLN A 50 -15.55 -9.23 -6.11
CA GLN A 50 -16.64 -8.75 -5.28
C GLN A 50 -16.21 -8.47 -3.83
N HIS A 51 -15.32 -9.29 -3.27
CA HIS A 51 -14.76 -9.05 -1.93
C HIS A 51 -13.84 -7.82 -1.92
N ILE A 52 -13.03 -7.64 -2.96
CA ILE A 52 -12.21 -6.42 -3.12
C ILE A 52 -13.09 -5.16 -3.16
N ILE A 53 -14.24 -5.20 -3.82
CA ILE A 53 -15.22 -4.11 -3.81
C ILE A 53 -15.76 -3.85 -2.39
N HIS A 54 -16.03 -4.90 -1.61
CA HIS A 54 -16.43 -4.75 -0.21
C HIS A 54 -15.33 -4.12 0.64
N ASP A 55 -14.08 -4.51 0.42
CA ASP A 55 -12.92 -3.92 1.10
C ASP A 55 -12.77 -2.44 0.72
N ILE A 56 -12.91 -2.08 -0.56
CA ILE A 56 -12.90 -0.69 -1.04
C ILE A 56 -14.01 0.13 -0.36
N ALA A 57 -15.22 -0.42 -0.26
CA ALA A 57 -16.33 0.24 0.42
C ALA A 57 -16.05 0.44 1.92
N LEU A 58 -15.42 -0.53 2.57
CA LEU A 58 -14.99 -0.42 3.96
C LEU A 58 -13.93 0.68 4.13
N LEU A 59 -12.89 0.71 3.29
CA LEU A 59 -11.86 1.76 3.31
C LEU A 59 -12.48 3.16 3.16
N HIS A 60 -13.40 3.30 2.21
CA HIS A 60 -14.13 4.56 2.01
C HIS A 60 -14.94 4.96 3.25
N SER A 61 -15.64 4.01 3.88
CA SER A 61 -16.41 4.23 5.11
C SER A 61 -15.55 4.63 6.31
N LEU A 62 -14.28 4.21 6.32
CA LEU A 62 -13.28 4.61 7.33
C LEU A 62 -12.69 6.00 7.08
N GLY A 63 -13.12 6.68 6.01
CA GLY A 63 -12.72 8.05 5.67
C GLY A 63 -11.41 8.13 4.89
N ILE A 64 -11.00 7.07 4.21
CA ILE A 64 -9.85 7.07 3.30
C ILE A 64 -10.30 7.64 1.95
N ARG A 65 -9.49 8.51 1.35
CA ARG A 65 -9.72 9.10 0.03
C ARG A 65 -9.22 8.12 -1.04
N LEU A 66 -10.11 7.61 -1.88
CA LEU A 66 -9.78 6.53 -2.79
C LEU A 66 -9.79 6.97 -4.25
N ILE A 67 -8.75 6.59 -4.96
CA ILE A 67 -8.65 6.65 -6.41
C ILE A 67 -8.44 5.23 -6.88
N LEU A 68 -9.34 4.75 -7.71
CA LEU A 68 -9.27 3.43 -8.33
C LEU A 68 -8.75 3.57 -9.75
N VAL A 69 -7.80 2.73 -10.12
CA VAL A 69 -7.30 2.66 -11.50
C VAL A 69 -7.45 1.23 -11.98
N HIS A 70 -8.32 1.01 -12.96
CA HIS A 70 -8.52 -0.32 -13.50
C HIS A 70 -7.73 -0.55 -14.79
N GLY A 71 -7.22 -1.76 -14.96
CA GLY A 71 -6.75 -2.28 -16.25
C GLY A 71 -7.90 -2.85 -17.07
N ALA A 72 -7.61 -3.27 -18.31
CA ALA A 72 -8.59 -3.86 -19.21
C ALA A 72 -7.96 -4.81 -20.23
N ARG A 73 -6.73 -5.29 -20.02
CA ARG A 73 -5.97 -6.06 -21.03
C ARG A 73 -6.70 -7.32 -21.51
N PRO A 74 -7.23 -8.21 -20.62
CA PRO A 74 -7.95 -9.40 -21.07
C PRO A 74 -9.21 -9.05 -21.84
N GLN A 75 -10.00 -8.09 -21.35
CA GLN A 75 -11.26 -7.69 -21.98
C GLN A 75 -11.05 -7.01 -23.33
N ILE A 76 -9.95 -6.23 -23.46
CA ILE A 76 -9.53 -5.68 -24.75
C ILE A 76 -9.16 -6.83 -25.69
N ASN A 77 -8.36 -7.81 -25.26
CA ASN A 77 -7.98 -8.95 -26.07
C ASN A 77 -9.23 -9.71 -26.55
N GLN A 78 -10.15 -10.03 -25.64
CA GLN A 78 -11.39 -10.72 -25.98
C GLN A 78 -12.20 -9.93 -27.02
N ASN A 79 -12.42 -8.63 -26.78
CA ASN A 79 -13.20 -7.77 -27.67
C ASN A 79 -12.59 -7.66 -29.07
N LEU A 80 -11.25 -7.60 -29.16
CA LEU A 80 -10.55 -7.57 -30.44
C LEU A 80 -10.59 -8.92 -31.17
N THR A 81 -10.45 -10.04 -30.44
CA THR A 81 -10.55 -11.39 -30.99
C THR A 81 -11.95 -11.65 -31.57
N GLU A 82 -13.01 -11.28 -30.85
CA GLU A 82 -14.41 -11.38 -31.33
C GLU A 82 -14.66 -10.59 -32.61
N ARG A 83 -13.89 -9.55 -32.86
CA ARG A 83 -13.95 -8.70 -34.08
C ARG A 83 -12.96 -9.11 -35.15
N ASN A 84 -12.16 -10.16 -34.96
CA ASN A 84 -11.06 -10.58 -35.81
C ASN A 84 -10.03 -9.46 -36.07
N ILE A 85 -9.75 -8.62 -35.07
CA ILE A 85 -8.77 -7.53 -35.14
C ILE A 85 -7.50 -7.98 -34.41
N GLU A 86 -6.43 -8.15 -35.16
CA GLU A 86 -5.11 -8.44 -34.60
C GLU A 86 -4.39 -7.15 -34.24
N THR A 87 -3.77 -7.11 -33.04
CA THR A 87 -2.94 -6.00 -32.61
C THR A 87 -1.61 -6.52 -32.08
N PRO A 88 -0.49 -6.13 -32.70
CA PRO A 88 0.81 -6.55 -32.24
C PRO A 88 1.19 -5.83 -30.93
N PHE A 89 2.08 -6.48 -30.18
CA PHE A 89 2.74 -5.88 -29.02
C PHE A 89 4.20 -5.64 -29.34
N HIS A 90 4.72 -4.51 -28.88
CA HIS A 90 6.15 -4.23 -28.86
C HIS A 90 6.54 -3.72 -27.48
N GLN A 91 7.59 -4.29 -26.88
CA GLN A 91 8.02 -3.95 -25.51
C GLN A 91 6.89 -3.96 -24.47
N ASN A 92 6.03 -4.98 -24.52
CA ASN A 92 4.87 -5.17 -23.64
C ASN A 92 3.78 -4.08 -23.77
N ARG A 93 3.86 -3.20 -24.76
CA ARG A 93 2.84 -2.22 -25.12
C ARG A 93 2.10 -2.63 -26.40
N ARG A 94 0.80 -2.51 -26.39
CA ARG A 94 -0.03 -2.75 -27.59
C ARG A 94 0.18 -1.61 -28.58
N ILE A 95 0.32 -1.95 -29.86
CA ILE A 95 0.22 -0.97 -30.95
C ILE A 95 -1.26 -0.78 -31.25
N THR A 96 -1.79 0.40 -30.92
CA THR A 96 -3.23 0.66 -31.00
C THR A 96 -3.56 1.41 -32.28
N THR A 97 -4.15 0.71 -33.23
CA THR A 97 -4.64 1.30 -34.47
C THR A 97 -5.97 2.03 -34.24
N ARG A 98 -6.42 2.83 -35.22
CA ARG A 98 -7.74 3.49 -35.14
C ARG A 98 -8.89 2.47 -35.07
N GLU A 99 -8.74 1.32 -35.70
CA GLU A 99 -9.71 0.24 -35.66
C GLU A 99 -9.74 -0.46 -34.27
N SER A 100 -8.58 -0.82 -33.76
CA SER A 100 -8.48 -1.48 -32.45
C SER A 100 -8.84 -0.56 -31.30
N LEU A 101 -8.69 0.76 -31.43
CA LEU A 101 -9.08 1.74 -30.41
C LEU A 101 -10.57 1.64 -30.05
N ARG A 102 -11.45 1.33 -31.00
CA ARG A 102 -12.87 1.13 -30.67
C ARG A 102 -13.09 -0.08 -29.77
N GLY A 103 -12.34 -1.16 -29.97
CA GLY A 103 -12.36 -2.33 -29.09
C GLY A 103 -11.83 -1.99 -27.69
N VAL A 104 -10.78 -1.18 -27.61
CA VAL A 104 -10.25 -0.66 -26.34
C VAL A 104 -11.31 0.15 -25.60
N MET A 105 -11.93 1.14 -26.27
CA MET A 105 -12.95 2.00 -25.66
C MET A 105 -14.16 1.20 -25.16
N ASN A 106 -14.61 0.21 -25.91
CA ASN A 106 -15.73 -0.65 -25.50
C ASN A 106 -15.38 -1.47 -24.25
N ALA A 107 -14.22 -2.13 -24.22
CA ALA A 107 -13.77 -2.91 -23.08
C ALA A 107 -13.60 -2.04 -21.81
N VAL A 108 -12.95 -0.90 -21.94
CA VAL A 108 -12.74 0.05 -20.84
C VAL A 108 -14.07 0.60 -20.34
N GLY A 109 -14.99 0.97 -21.25
CA GLY A 109 -16.31 1.47 -20.88
C GLY A 109 -17.16 0.42 -20.14
N SER A 110 -17.11 -0.85 -20.59
CA SER A 110 -17.82 -1.95 -19.92
C SER A 110 -17.31 -2.18 -18.50
N ILE A 111 -15.98 -2.26 -18.32
CA ILE A 111 -15.38 -2.44 -16.97
C ILE A 111 -15.74 -1.28 -16.05
N ARG A 112 -15.68 -0.04 -16.55
CA ARG A 112 -16.06 1.11 -15.75
C ARG A 112 -17.48 0.98 -15.22
N LEU A 113 -18.44 0.67 -16.09
CA LEU A 113 -19.85 0.49 -15.69
C LEU A 113 -20.05 -0.68 -14.74
N GLU A 114 -19.29 -1.77 -14.90
CA GLU A 114 -19.32 -2.90 -14.00
C GLU A 114 -18.84 -2.52 -12.59
N ILE A 115 -17.72 -1.79 -12.49
CA ILE A 115 -17.18 -1.31 -11.20
C ILE A 115 -18.15 -0.30 -10.55
N GLU A 116 -18.69 0.65 -11.32
CA GLU A 116 -19.69 1.61 -10.83
C GLU A 116 -20.94 0.89 -10.31
N ALA A 117 -21.41 -0.13 -11.01
CA ALA A 117 -22.56 -0.95 -10.59
C ALA A 117 -22.27 -1.72 -9.30
N LEU A 118 -21.08 -2.34 -9.18
CA LEU A 118 -20.68 -3.07 -7.98
C LEU A 118 -20.55 -2.14 -6.76
N LEU A 119 -20.00 -0.94 -6.93
CA LEU A 119 -19.90 0.08 -5.87
C LEU A 119 -21.24 0.73 -5.51
N SER A 120 -22.25 0.57 -6.35
CA SER A 120 -23.62 1.04 -6.09
C SER A 120 -24.49 0.03 -5.33
N MET A 121 -23.94 -1.17 -5.03
CA MET A 121 -24.69 -2.19 -4.28
C MET A 121 -24.96 -1.71 -2.85
N GLY A 122 -26.20 -1.92 -2.39
CA GLY A 122 -26.62 -1.58 -1.03
C GLY A 122 -27.58 -2.64 -0.45
N LEU A 123 -27.37 -3.92 -0.82
CA LEU A 123 -28.25 -5.02 -0.40
C LEU A 123 -28.25 -5.18 1.12
N ALA A 124 -29.44 -5.39 1.69
CA ALA A 124 -29.59 -5.77 3.09
C ALA A 124 -28.78 -7.06 3.37
N ASN A 125 -28.13 -7.10 4.53
CA ASN A 125 -27.22 -8.19 4.95
C ASN A 125 -25.95 -8.34 4.12
N SER A 126 -25.57 -7.31 3.35
CA SER A 126 -24.25 -7.24 2.71
C SER A 126 -23.30 -6.30 3.48
N PRO A 127 -21.97 -6.43 3.33
CA PRO A 127 -21.00 -5.50 3.90
C PRO A 127 -21.20 -4.05 3.43
N MET A 128 -21.94 -3.84 2.32
CA MET A 128 -22.21 -2.53 1.74
C MET A 128 -23.57 -1.95 2.15
N TYR A 129 -24.28 -2.60 3.06
CA TYR A 129 -25.57 -2.08 3.53
C TYR A 129 -25.43 -0.70 4.18
N GLY A 130 -26.16 0.28 3.66
CA GLY A 130 -26.09 1.67 4.12
C GLY A 130 -24.89 2.45 3.63
N ALA A 131 -23.98 1.86 2.86
CA ALA A 131 -22.90 2.58 2.19
C ALA A 131 -23.51 3.52 1.11
N ARG A 132 -23.09 4.79 1.15
CA ARG A 132 -23.40 5.77 0.11
C ARG A 132 -22.09 6.14 -0.56
N ILE A 133 -21.85 5.52 -1.72
CA ILE A 133 -20.60 5.68 -2.48
C ILE A 133 -20.94 6.34 -3.81
N ASP A 134 -20.45 7.56 -3.99
CA ASP A 134 -20.52 8.25 -5.25
C ASP A 134 -19.19 8.01 -6.01
N VAL A 135 -19.28 7.43 -7.21
CA VAL A 135 -18.14 7.15 -8.07
C VAL A 135 -18.13 8.17 -9.21
N VAL A 136 -16.98 8.79 -9.43
CA VAL A 136 -16.80 9.79 -10.48
C VAL A 136 -15.72 9.34 -11.44
N SER A 137 -16.09 9.25 -12.72
CA SER A 137 -15.19 9.04 -13.85
C SER A 137 -15.21 10.28 -14.76
N GLY A 138 -14.08 10.61 -15.38
CA GLY A 138 -14.01 11.79 -16.24
C GLY A 138 -12.73 11.87 -17.06
N ASN A 139 -12.53 13.03 -17.67
CA ASN A 139 -11.38 13.34 -18.53
C ASN A 139 -10.18 13.88 -17.74
N PHE A 140 -9.90 13.28 -16.57
CA PHE A 140 -8.82 13.74 -15.68
C PHE A 140 -7.42 13.44 -16.21
N VAL A 141 -7.28 12.52 -17.17
CA VAL A 141 -6.00 12.08 -17.72
C VAL A 141 -5.77 12.70 -19.09
N THR A 142 -4.83 13.64 -19.17
CA THR A 142 -4.36 14.15 -20.46
C THR A 142 -3.26 13.26 -20.99
N ALA A 143 -3.42 12.79 -22.23
CA ALA A 143 -2.49 11.92 -22.92
C ALA A 143 -1.63 12.67 -23.94
N LYS A 144 -0.50 12.08 -24.29
CA LYS A 144 0.32 12.41 -25.46
C LYS A 144 0.61 11.12 -26.23
N PRO A 145 0.85 11.18 -27.56
CA PRO A 145 1.30 10.01 -28.32
C PRO A 145 2.56 9.40 -27.72
N TYR A 146 2.63 8.06 -27.66
CA TYR A 146 3.87 7.35 -27.34
C TYR A 146 4.91 7.57 -28.46
N GLY A 147 4.41 7.71 -29.70
CA GLY A 147 5.21 8.04 -30.87
C GLY A 147 5.93 6.82 -31.46
N ILE A 148 7.04 7.10 -32.16
CA ILE A 148 7.86 6.07 -32.76
C ILE A 148 9.00 5.68 -31.80
N ARG A 149 9.13 4.38 -31.51
CA ARG A 149 10.20 3.82 -30.70
C ARG A 149 10.79 2.61 -31.41
N ASP A 150 12.12 2.54 -31.47
CA ASP A 150 12.86 1.46 -32.16
C ASP A 150 12.37 1.20 -33.61
N GLY A 151 11.97 2.28 -34.30
CA GLY A 151 11.43 2.20 -35.66
C GLY A 151 9.97 1.74 -35.75
N VAL A 152 9.28 1.50 -34.62
CA VAL A 152 7.88 1.08 -34.57
C VAL A 152 6.99 2.27 -34.22
N ASP A 153 6.00 2.54 -35.05
CA ASP A 153 4.96 3.55 -34.79
C ASP A 153 3.84 2.94 -33.92
N PHE A 154 3.67 3.48 -32.72
CA PHE A 154 2.65 3.03 -31.76
C PHE A 154 1.25 3.64 -32.00
N GLN A 155 1.10 4.52 -32.97
CA GLN A 155 -0.14 5.16 -33.41
C GLN A 155 -0.94 5.78 -32.26
N LEU A 156 -2.11 5.21 -31.88
CA LEU A 156 -2.99 5.71 -30.81
C LEU A 156 -2.70 5.07 -29.44
N THR A 157 -1.53 4.49 -29.25
CA THR A 157 -0.97 4.20 -27.94
C THR A 157 -0.31 5.46 -27.41
N GLY A 158 -0.58 5.80 -26.16
CA GLY A 158 -0.08 7.03 -25.54
C GLY A 158 0.64 6.80 -24.22
N ASP A 159 1.20 7.90 -23.75
CA ASP A 159 1.71 8.09 -22.40
C ASP A 159 0.87 9.14 -21.65
N VAL A 160 0.89 9.09 -20.32
CA VAL A 160 0.29 10.13 -19.49
C VAL A 160 1.11 11.41 -19.60
N ARG A 161 0.49 12.49 -20.05
CA ARG A 161 1.09 13.82 -20.09
C ARG A 161 0.93 14.56 -18.77
N SER A 162 -0.32 14.61 -18.28
CA SER A 162 -0.67 15.25 -17.01
C SER A 162 -1.95 14.67 -16.44
N ILE A 163 -2.14 14.87 -15.16
CA ILE A 163 -3.36 14.53 -14.41
C ILE A 163 -3.97 15.84 -13.89
N ASP A 164 -5.27 16.00 -14.02
CA ASP A 164 -6.00 17.13 -13.44
C ASP A 164 -6.17 16.90 -11.92
N THR A 165 -5.13 17.24 -11.18
CA THR A 165 -5.06 17.06 -9.72
C THR A 165 -6.11 17.89 -9.00
N ASP A 166 -6.41 19.09 -9.48
CA ASP A 166 -7.38 19.99 -8.84
C ASP A 166 -8.81 19.44 -8.96
N ALA A 167 -9.16 18.90 -10.13
CA ALA A 167 -10.45 18.26 -10.31
C ALA A 167 -10.57 17.02 -9.44
N ILE A 168 -9.54 16.16 -9.38
CA ILE A 168 -9.53 14.97 -8.53
C ILE A 168 -9.66 15.35 -7.07
N HIS A 169 -8.91 16.34 -6.57
CA HIS A 169 -9.01 16.80 -5.18
C HIS A 169 -10.42 17.27 -4.83
N ARG A 170 -11.08 18.07 -5.70
CA ARG A 170 -12.47 18.49 -5.46
C ARG A 170 -13.44 17.31 -5.27
N HIS A 171 -13.24 16.23 -6.05
CA HIS A 171 -14.07 15.03 -5.89
C HIS A 171 -13.77 14.27 -4.61
N LEU A 172 -12.49 14.09 -4.28
CA LEU A 172 -12.07 13.44 -3.04
C LEU A 172 -12.52 14.23 -1.79
N ASP A 173 -12.52 15.56 -1.84
CA ASP A 173 -13.00 16.43 -0.75
C ASP A 173 -14.52 16.33 -0.56
N ASN A 174 -15.26 15.99 -1.62
CA ASN A 174 -16.68 15.68 -1.57
C ASN A 174 -16.96 14.20 -1.24
N HIS A 175 -15.96 13.47 -0.76
CA HIS A 175 -16.07 12.04 -0.41
C HIS A 175 -16.42 11.11 -1.58
N ASN A 176 -16.17 11.52 -2.82
CA ASN A 176 -16.35 10.65 -3.98
C ASN A 176 -15.14 9.73 -4.17
N ILE A 177 -15.38 8.53 -4.66
CA ILE A 177 -14.33 7.68 -5.23
C ILE A 177 -14.06 8.13 -6.66
N VAL A 178 -12.80 8.39 -7.01
CA VAL A 178 -12.41 8.69 -8.39
C VAL A 178 -12.00 7.41 -9.11
N LEU A 179 -12.65 7.10 -10.23
CA LEU A 179 -12.37 5.92 -11.03
C LEU A 179 -11.72 6.30 -12.36
N LEU A 180 -10.50 5.83 -12.58
CA LEU A 180 -9.70 6.03 -13.78
C LEU A 180 -9.51 4.72 -14.54
N GLY A 181 -9.45 4.80 -15.86
CA GLY A 181 -9.15 3.66 -16.73
C GLY A 181 -7.87 3.86 -17.55
N PRO A 182 -7.49 2.86 -18.40
CA PRO A 182 -6.31 2.91 -19.24
C PRO A 182 -6.55 3.73 -20.52
N THR A 183 -7.22 4.87 -20.41
CA THR A 183 -7.46 5.79 -21.53
C THR A 183 -7.17 7.23 -21.10
N GLY A 184 -6.71 8.04 -22.05
CA GLY A 184 -6.50 9.46 -21.84
C GLY A 184 -6.86 10.25 -23.10
N TYR A 185 -6.93 11.56 -22.94
CA TYR A 185 -7.41 12.45 -23.98
C TYR A 185 -6.30 13.43 -24.36
N SER A 186 -6.11 13.66 -25.67
CA SER A 186 -5.26 14.77 -26.11
C SER A 186 -6.00 16.10 -26.02
N THR A 187 -5.25 17.19 -26.08
CA THR A 187 -5.83 18.54 -26.17
C THR A 187 -6.60 18.77 -27.46
N THR A 188 -6.42 17.94 -28.47
CA THR A 188 -7.13 17.94 -29.75
C THR A 188 -8.37 17.04 -29.79
N GLY A 189 -8.70 16.39 -28.64
CA GLY A 189 -9.88 15.54 -28.50
C GLY A 189 -9.70 14.09 -28.94
N GLU A 190 -8.47 13.66 -29.20
CA GLU A 190 -8.19 12.27 -29.53
C GLU A 190 -8.07 11.41 -28.27
N VAL A 191 -8.54 10.16 -28.37
CA VAL A 191 -8.42 9.15 -27.30
C VAL A 191 -7.18 8.32 -27.55
N PHE A 192 -6.41 8.08 -26.48
CA PHE A 192 -5.24 7.21 -26.49
C PHE A 192 -5.41 6.04 -25.52
N ASN A 193 -4.94 4.87 -25.95
CA ASN A 193 -4.78 3.70 -25.09
C ASN A 193 -3.51 3.84 -24.25
N LEU A 194 -3.64 3.79 -22.92
CA LEU A 194 -2.56 3.98 -21.95
C LEU A 194 -2.28 2.67 -21.20
N LEU A 195 -1.17 2.62 -20.50
CA LEU A 195 -0.93 1.59 -19.47
C LEU A 195 -1.60 2.03 -18.16
N ALA A 196 -2.44 1.15 -17.59
CA ALA A 196 -3.11 1.43 -16.32
C ALA A 196 -2.12 1.66 -15.18
N GLU A 197 -1.03 0.89 -15.17
CA GLU A 197 0.06 1.01 -14.19
C GLU A 197 0.73 2.39 -14.26
N GLU A 198 0.90 2.93 -15.46
CA GLU A 198 1.44 4.28 -15.64
C GLU A 198 0.44 5.34 -15.20
N VAL A 199 -0.86 5.17 -15.51
CA VAL A 199 -1.92 6.06 -15.02
C VAL A 199 -1.92 6.08 -13.50
N ALA A 200 -1.85 4.91 -12.84
CA ALA A 200 -1.80 4.81 -11.39
C ALA A 200 -0.57 5.49 -10.79
N THR A 201 0.61 5.20 -11.33
CA THR A 201 1.89 5.77 -10.88
C THR A 201 1.92 7.29 -11.02
N LYS A 202 1.52 7.82 -12.18
CA LYS A 202 1.46 9.26 -12.43
C LYS A 202 0.42 9.95 -11.54
N THR A 203 -0.75 9.33 -11.37
CA THR A 203 -1.80 9.84 -10.48
C THR A 203 -1.29 9.91 -9.04
N ALA A 204 -0.71 8.82 -8.51
CA ALA A 204 -0.17 8.77 -7.16
C ALA A 204 0.94 9.81 -6.95
N THR A 205 1.85 9.94 -7.90
CA THR A 205 2.98 10.89 -7.81
C THR A 205 2.51 12.34 -7.86
N MET A 206 1.63 12.70 -8.80
CA MET A 206 1.19 14.09 -9.00
C MET A 206 0.26 14.57 -7.88
N LEU A 207 -0.55 13.69 -7.31
CA LEU A 207 -1.39 13.97 -6.14
C LEU A 207 -0.63 13.87 -4.82
N LYS A 208 0.64 13.42 -4.85
CA LYS A 208 1.41 13.10 -3.64
C LYS A 208 0.64 12.14 -2.73
N ALA A 209 0.09 11.10 -3.31
CA ALA A 209 -0.69 10.12 -2.59
C ALA A 209 0.13 9.46 -1.47
N ASP A 210 -0.52 9.19 -0.33
CA ASP A 210 0.14 8.55 0.81
C ASP A 210 0.52 7.09 0.51
N LYS A 211 -0.31 6.40 -0.29
CA LYS A 211 -0.07 5.02 -0.71
C LYS A 211 -0.45 4.78 -2.17
N LEU A 212 0.33 3.95 -2.84
CA LEU A 212 -0.02 3.32 -4.12
C LEU A 212 -0.05 1.81 -3.89
N ILE A 213 -1.14 1.15 -4.27
CA ILE A 213 -1.34 -0.27 -4.05
C ILE A 213 -1.61 -0.94 -5.39
N PHE A 214 -0.76 -1.89 -5.77
CA PHE A 214 -0.94 -2.75 -6.94
C PHE A 214 -1.53 -4.08 -6.48
N LEU A 215 -2.71 -4.42 -6.98
CA LEU A 215 -3.33 -5.74 -6.81
C LEU A 215 -2.99 -6.58 -8.04
N GLY A 216 -1.96 -7.40 -7.91
CA GLY A 216 -1.51 -8.34 -8.94
C GLY A 216 -1.93 -9.78 -8.64
N GLU A 217 -1.47 -10.73 -9.45
CA GLU A 217 -1.69 -12.16 -9.19
C GLU A 217 -0.78 -12.66 -8.04
N GLN A 218 0.48 -12.20 -8.05
CA GLN A 218 1.48 -12.60 -7.06
C GLN A 218 1.20 -11.95 -5.70
N GLN A 219 1.40 -12.72 -4.63
CA GLN A 219 1.27 -12.21 -3.25
C GLN A 219 2.23 -11.06 -2.95
N GLY A 220 3.39 -11.06 -3.59
CA GLY A 220 4.47 -10.11 -3.43
C GLY A 220 5.76 -10.67 -4.00
N LEU A 221 6.88 -10.08 -3.62
CA LEU A 221 8.19 -10.47 -4.09
C LEU A 221 8.77 -11.58 -3.19
N MET A 222 9.23 -12.67 -3.81
CA MET A 222 9.82 -13.79 -3.09
C MET A 222 11.35 -13.77 -3.20
N ASP A 223 12.03 -14.15 -2.13
CA ASP A 223 13.47 -14.39 -2.15
C ASP A 223 13.82 -15.74 -2.82
N ALA A 224 15.14 -16.03 -2.92
CA ALA A 224 15.62 -17.28 -3.48
C ALA A 224 15.16 -18.55 -2.70
N LYS A 225 14.68 -18.38 -1.45
CA LYS A 225 14.15 -19.45 -0.60
C LYS A 225 12.63 -19.53 -0.62
N GLN A 226 11.96 -18.79 -1.53
CA GLN A 226 10.51 -18.67 -1.61
C GLN A 226 9.89 -18.07 -0.34
N GLN A 227 10.61 -17.20 0.36
CA GLN A 227 10.08 -16.42 1.46
C GLN A 227 9.68 -15.03 0.98
N LEU A 228 8.54 -14.55 1.44
CA LEU A 228 8.03 -13.23 1.08
C LEU A 228 8.95 -12.13 1.63
N LEU A 229 9.43 -11.28 0.73
CA LEU A 229 10.15 -10.06 1.08
C LEU A 229 9.14 -8.97 1.41
N ARG A 230 8.96 -8.70 2.69
CA ARG A 230 7.91 -7.80 3.18
C ARG A 230 8.21 -6.32 2.93
N GLU A 231 9.50 -5.96 2.92
CA GLU A 231 9.95 -4.58 2.77
C GLU A 231 11.22 -4.52 1.93
N LEU A 232 11.24 -3.58 0.98
CA LEU A 232 12.39 -3.32 0.11
C LEU A 232 12.52 -1.82 -0.17
N SER A 233 13.77 -1.36 -0.29
CA SER A 233 14.02 -0.04 -0.87
C SER A 233 13.87 -0.09 -2.39
N PRO A 234 13.51 1.03 -3.05
CA PRO A 234 13.36 1.06 -4.50
C PRO A 234 14.67 0.69 -5.24
N ARG A 235 15.83 0.96 -4.65
CA ARG A 235 17.12 0.61 -5.23
C ARG A 235 17.42 -0.89 -5.26
N GLN A 236 16.76 -1.67 -4.42
CA GLN A 236 16.92 -3.12 -4.37
C GLN A 236 16.06 -3.87 -5.41
N LEU A 237 15.21 -3.17 -6.16
CA LEU A 237 14.28 -3.80 -7.09
C LEU A 237 14.89 -4.18 -8.44
N ASP A 238 16.01 -3.56 -8.87
CA ASP A 238 16.57 -3.77 -10.20
C ASP A 238 16.86 -5.25 -10.54
N PRO A 239 17.49 -6.07 -9.67
CA PRO A 239 17.70 -7.48 -9.96
C PRO A 239 16.41 -8.26 -10.15
N TYR A 240 15.37 -7.95 -9.37
CA TYR A 240 14.07 -8.61 -9.44
C TYR A 240 13.30 -8.20 -10.69
N ILE A 241 13.34 -6.93 -11.09
CA ILE A 241 12.74 -6.46 -12.34
C ILE A 241 13.32 -7.25 -13.52
N GLN A 242 14.64 -7.41 -13.56
CA GLN A 242 15.31 -8.18 -14.62
C GLN A 242 14.91 -9.66 -14.57
N GLN A 243 14.88 -10.27 -13.39
CA GLN A 243 14.46 -11.66 -13.20
C GLN A 243 13.04 -11.90 -13.70
N TYR A 244 12.08 -11.06 -13.30
CA TYR A 244 10.68 -11.24 -13.63
C TYR A 244 10.33 -10.79 -15.05
N GLN A 245 11.20 -10.04 -15.75
CA GLN A 245 10.92 -9.55 -17.09
C GLN A 245 10.57 -10.68 -18.08
N ASN A 246 11.19 -11.86 -17.91
CA ASN A 246 10.93 -13.04 -18.75
C ASN A 246 9.94 -14.02 -18.12
N GLN A 247 9.80 -14.04 -16.80
CA GLN A 247 8.93 -14.98 -16.08
C GLN A 247 7.49 -14.50 -15.97
N SER A 248 7.30 -13.24 -15.63
CA SER A 248 6.01 -12.56 -15.47
C SER A 248 6.17 -11.09 -15.86
N PRO A 249 6.03 -10.75 -17.16
CA PRO A 249 6.22 -9.38 -17.64
C PRO A 249 5.28 -8.36 -16.98
N GLU A 250 4.11 -8.78 -16.56
CA GLU A 250 3.14 -7.94 -15.84
C GLU A 250 3.64 -7.61 -14.44
N PHE A 251 4.12 -8.61 -13.68
CA PHE A 251 4.68 -8.38 -12.37
C PHE A 251 5.98 -7.54 -12.43
N ALA A 252 6.82 -7.78 -13.45
CA ALA A 252 7.98 -6.93 -13.70
C ALA A 252 7.58 -5.46 -13.97
N LEU A 253 6.45 -5.24 -14.65
CA LEU A 253 5.91 -3.91 -14.87
C LEU A 253 5.43 -3.28 -13.55
N HIS A 254 4.73 -4.04 -12.70
CA HIS A 254 4.33 -3.58 -11.36
C HIS A 254 5.57 -3.18 -10.53
N LEU A 255 6.62 -4.00 -10.50
CA LEU A 255 7.88 -3.69 -9.81
C LEU A 255 8.52 -2.41 -10.32
N LYS A 256 8.60 -2.24 -11.65
CA LYS A 256 9.15 -1.05 -12.28
C LYS A 256 8.34 0.21 -11.95
N GLN A 257 7.02 0.12 -11.99
CA GLN A 257 6.14 1.24 -11.66
C GLN A 257 6.16 1.56 -10.16
N ALA A 258 6.26 0.54 -9.31
CA ALA A 258 6.43 0.70 -7.87
C ALA A 258 7.75 1.42 -7.52
N GLN A 259 8.85 1.01 -8.17
CA GLN A 259 10.15 1.67 -8.06
C GLN A 259 10.05 3.14 -8.45
N GLN A 260 9.48 3.42 -9.62
CA GLN A 260 9.32 4.77 -10.14
C GLN A 260 8.46 5.64 -9.22
N ALA A 261 7.34 5.11 -8.70
CA ALA A 261 6.46 5.82 -7.79
C ALA A 261 7.17 6.20 -6.48
N SER A 262 7.88 5.24 -5.88
CA SER A 262 8.63 5.47 -4.65
C SER A 262 9.75 6.50 -4.83
N LEU A 263 10.57 6.39 -5.89
CA LEU A 263 11.60 7.37 -6.23
C LEU A 263 11.03 8.76 -6.58
N SER A 264 9.76 8.83 -6.97
CA SER A 264 9.06 10.08 -7.29
C SER A 264 8.27 10.67 -6.11
N GLY A 265 8.45 10.14 -4.90
CA GLY A 265 7.94 10.72 -3.67
C GLY A 265 6.65 10.09 -3.12
N VAL A 266 6.16 8.99 -3.68
CA VAL A 266 5.10 8.19 -3.04
C VAL A 266 5.73 7.44 -1.87
N HIS A 267 5.28 7.74 -0.64
CA HIS A 267 5.93 7.22 0.56
C HIS A 267 5.91 5.71 0.67
N ARG A 268 4.81 5.07 0.29
CA ARG A 268 4.62 3.61 0.39
C ARG A 268 3.94 3.07 -0.85
N VAL A 269 4.57 2.09 -1.45
CA VAL A 269 3.98 1.35 -2.55
C VAL A 269 3.85 -0.11 -2.13
N HIS A 270 2.65 -0.66 -2.25
CA HIS A 270 2.34 -2.03 -1.84
C HIS A 270 2.05 -2.90 -3.05
N LEU A 271 2.57 -4.12 -3.02
CA LEU A 271 2.27 -5.18 -3.99
C LEU A 271 1.56 -6.29 -3.25
N ILE A 272 0.28 -6.53 -3.57
CA ILE A 272 -0.56 -7.55 -2.92
C ILE A 272 -1.30 -8.37 -3.97
N SER A 273 -1.82 -9.54 -3.57
CA SER A 273 -2.55 -10.42 -4.48
C SER A 273 -4.05 -10.17 -4.43
N TYR A 274 -4.68 -10.04 -5.63
CA TYR A 274 -6.13 -10.07 -5.75
C TYR A 274 -6.72 -11.47 -5.53
N ALA A 275 -5.88 -12.52 -5.63
CA ALA A 275 -6.33 -13.90 -5.45
C ALA A 275 -6.53 -14.28 -3.97
N TYR A 276 -5.95 -13.51 -3.04
CA TYR A 276 -6.11 -13.72 -1.61
C TYR A 276 -7.26 -12.86 -1.08
N ASP A 277 -8.27 -13.51 -0.50
CA ASP A 277 -9.43 -12.83 0.08
C ASP A 277 -9.04 -12.04 1.35
N GLY A 278 -9.44 -10.77 1.42
CA GLY A 278 -9.08 -9.87 2.52
C GLY A 278 -7.66 -9.29 2.42
N ALA A 279 -6.94 -9.50 1.30
CA ALA A 279 -5.57 -8.99 1.12
C ALA A 279 -5.43 -7.51 1.43
N LEU A 280 -6.37 -6.70 0.97
CA LEU A 280 -6.34 -5.25 1.12
C LEU A 280 -6.48 -4.83 2.59
N ILE A 281 -7.35 -5.51 3.33
CA ILE A 281 -7.59 -5.23 4.74
C ILE A 281 -6.40 -5.71 5.59
N GLU A 282 -5.92 -6.93 5.34
CA GLU A 282 -4.80 -7.48 6.08
C GLU A 282 -3.53 -6.66 5.87
N GLU A 283 -3.24 -6.22 4.62
CA GLU A 283 -2.08 -5.36 4.33
C GLU A 283 -2.15 -4.00 5.04
N LEU A 284 -3.32 -3.40 5.14
CA LEU A 284 -3.47 -2.03 5.62
C LEU A 284 -3.73 -1.92 7.14
N PHE A 285 -4.31 -2.96 7.75
CA PHE A 285 -4.75 -2.90 9.15
C PHE A 285 -4.07 -3.92 10.05
N THR A 286 -3.07 -4.61 9.53
CA THR A 286 -2.19 -5.43 10.34
C THR A 286 -0.77 -4.90 10.31
N ARG A 287 -0.01 -5.35 11.28
CA ARG A 287 1.36 -4.90 11.52
C ARG A 287 2.35 -5.34 10.44
N ASP A 288 2.24 -6.61 10.05
CA ASP A 288 3.23 -7.22 9.16
C ASP A 288 2.79 -7.20 7.70
N GLY A 289 1.51 -6.91 7.45
CA GLY A 289 0.91 -7.02 6.12
C GLY A 289 1.00 -8.43 5.55
N ILE A 290 0.61 -8.61 4.32
CA ILE A 290 0.70 -9.89 3.60
C ILE A 290 1.47 -9.80 2.28
N GLY A 291 1.74 -8.58 1.83
CA GLY A 291 2.39 -8.27 0.57
C GLY A 291 3.84 -7.83 0.70
N THR A 292 4.33 -7.17 -0.33
CA THR A 292 5.63 -6.50 -0.35
C THR A 292 5.42 -4.99 -0.39
N MET A 293 6.01 -4.30 0.56
CA MET A 293 6.04 -2.84 0.60
C MET A 293 7.36 -2.31 0.05
N ILE A 294 7.28 -1.31 -0.82
CA ILE A 294 8.44 -0.57 -1.33
C ILE A 294 8.40 0.83 -0.73
N THR A 295 9.47 1.22 -0.07
CA THR A 295 9.62 2.54 0.55
C THR A 295 11.08 2.99 0.50
N ASP A 296 11.32 4.29 0.25
CA ASP A 296 12.66 4.91 0.32
C ASP A 296 12.93 5.51 1.71
N ALA A 297 11.91 5.62 2.56
CA ALA A 297 12.08 6.03 3.92
C ALA A 297 12.72 4.90 4.72
N HIS A 298 13.74 5.21 5.51
CA HIS A 298 14.10 4.35 6.62
C HIS A 298 12.87 4.29 7.53
N TYR A 299 12.12 3.21 7.41
CA TYR A 299 10.81 3.01 8.05
C TYR A 299 10.89 3.01 9.57
N GLU A 300 12.08 2.82 10.08
CA GLU A 300 12.41 2.81 11.48
C GLU A 300 13.50 3.84 11.73
N GLU A 301 13.13 4.94 12.33
CA GLU A 301 14.09 5.96 12.77
C GLU A 301 14.47 5.71 14.22
N VAL A 302 15.78 5.60 14.45
CA VAL A 302 16.32 5.64 15.80
C VAL A 302 16.45 7.10 16.21
N ARG A 303 15.72 7.53 17.22
CA ARG A 303 15.72 8.90 17.70
C ARG A 303 15.68 8.96 19.22
N ILE A 304 16.01 10.09 19.78
CA ILE A 304 15.76 10.36 21.19
C ILE A 304 14.26 10.43 21.44
N ALA A 305 13.82 9.84 22.53
CA ALA A 305 12.41 9.84 22.91
C ALA A 305 11.95 11.23 23.38
N ASN A 306 10.67 11.48 23.23
CA ASN A 306 10.02 12.69 23.73
C ASN A 306 8.80 12.33 24.60
N ILE A 307 8.16 13.34 25.20
CA ILE A 307 7.07 13.12 26.16
C ILE A 307 5.88 12.33 25.59
N HIS A 308 5.65 12.38 24.29
CA HIS A 308 4.57 11.63 23.62
C HIS A 308 4.86 10.13 23.54
N ASP A 309 6.13 9.74 23.67
CA ASP A 309 6.55 8.33 23.59
C ASP A 309 6.36 7.57 24.92
N VAL A 310 6.11 8.27 26.01
CA VAL A 310 5.98 7.67 27.36
C VAL A 310 4.95 6.54 27.39
N GLY A 311 3.81 6.73 26.72
CA GLY A 311 2.76 5.69 26.62
C GLY A 311 3.25 4.44 25.90
N GLY A 312 3.96 4.62 24.78
CA GLY A 312 4.57 3.53 24.01
C GLY A 312 5.66 2.80 24.79
N LEU A 313 6.52 3.54 25.49
CA LEU A 313 7.56 2.98 26.38
C LEU A 313 6.94 2.14 27.50
N ILE A 314 5.90 2.63 28.17
CA ILE A 314 5.20 1.86 29.21
C ILE A 314 4.66 0.55 28.64
N ASN A 315 4.04 0.58 27.46
CA ASN A 315 3.49 -0.62 26.83
C ASN A 315 4.59 -1.63 26.46
N LEU A 316 5.76 -1.16 26.02
CA LEU A 316 6.89 -2.00 25.67
C LEU A 316 7.59 -2.60 26.90
N LEU A 317 7.77 -1.80 27.97
CA LEU A 317 8.53 -2.20 29.15
C LEU A 317 7.70 -3.04 30.14
N ARG A 318 6.41 -2.74 30.31
CA ARG A 318 5.55 -3.38 31.32
C ARG A 318 5.52 -4.92 31.29
N PRO A 319 5.43 -5.60 30.13
CA PRO A 319 5.50 -7.06 30.10
C PRO A 319 6.83 -7.59 30.64
N LEU A 320 7.95 -6.94 30.29
CA LEU A 320 9.29 -7.33 30.75
C LEU A 320 9.52 -7.04 32.24
N GLU A 321 8.90 -6.00 32.76
CA GLU A 321 8.89 -5.70 34.21
C GLU A 321 8.08 -6.75 34.98
N GLN A 322 6.94 -7.18 34.44
CA GLN A 322 6.10 -8.23 35.05
C GLN A 322 6.80 -9.60 35.07
N GLU A 323 7.58 -9.88 34.03
CA GLU A 323 8.42 -11.10 33.96
C GLU A 323 9.69 -11.00 34.83
N GLY A 324 9.94 -9.87 35.45
CA GLY A 324 11.14 -9.64 36.30
C GLY A 324 12.44 -9.48 35.50
N ILE A 325 12.36 -9.27 34.20
CA ILE A 325 13.51 -9.04 33.30
C ILE A 325 14.05 -7.61 33.46
N LEU A 326 13.14 -6.65 33.62
CA LEU A 326 13.47 -5.24 33.85
C LEU A 326 12.98 -4.77 35.20
N VAL A 327 13.69 -3.77 35.76
CA VAL A 327 13.29 -3.10 36.99
C VAL A 327 12.14 -2.15 36.70
N TYR A 328 11.07 -2.21 37.48
CA TYR A 328 9.92 -1.35 37.39
C TYR A 328 10.28 0.13 37.44
N ARG A 329 9.69 0.90 36.49
CA ARG A 329 9.78 2.36 36.49
C ARG A 329 8.38 2.97 36.47
N SER A 330 8.17 3.90 37.40
CA SER A 330 6.92 4.65 37.42
C SER A 330 6.82 5.57 36.17
N ARG A 331 5.61 5.94 35.83
CA ARG A 331 5.34 6.87 34.72
C ARG A 331 6.06 8.20 34.94
N GLU A 332 6.02 8.74 36.14
CA GLU A 332 6.66 10.01 36.52
C GLU A 332 8.19 9.96 36.32
N ARG A 333 8.78 8.81 36.59
CA ARG A 333 10.20 8.60 36.37
C ARG A 333 10.51 8.54 34.87
N LEU A 334 9.72 7.84 34.08
CA LEU A 334 9.90 7.81 32.63
C LEU A 334 9.73 9.20 32.01
N GLU A 335 8.74 9.98 32.48
CA GLU A 335 8.54 11.36 32.03
C GLU A 335 9.74 12.27 32.36
N SER A 336 10.34 12.12 33.56
CA SER A 336 11.49 12.93 34.01
C SER A 336 12.80 12.54 33.32
N GLU A 337 12.95 11.29 32.91
CA GLU A 337 14.17 10.74 32.31
C GLU A 337 14.02 10.52 30.78
N ILE A 338 12.96 11.04 30.14
CA ILE A 338 12.59 10.72 28.78
C ILE A 338 13.68 11.02 27.74
N GLU A 339 14.44 12.10 27.93
CA GLU A 339 15.53 12.50 27.05
C GLU A 339 16.73 11.56 27.06
N GLN A 340 16.80 10.67 28.07
CA GLN A 340 17.85 9.65 28.18
C GLN A 340 17.51 8.38 27.35
N PHE A 341 16.26 8.28 26.90
CA PHE A 341 15.82 7.16 26.09
C PHE A 341 16.03 7.41 24.61
N ALA A 342 16.59 6.43 23.92
CA ALA A 342 16.48 6.29 22.47
C ALA A 342 15.37 5.28 22.16
N VAL A 343 14.63 5.53 21.09
CA VAL A 343 13.53 4.68 20.64
C VAL A 343 13.65 4.39 19.15
N ILE A 344 13.17 3.22 18.77
CA ILE A 344 12.83 2.90 17.38
C ILE A 344 11.32 2.94 17.28
N GLU A 345 10.83 3.87 16.49
CA GLU A 345 9.40 4.05 16.25
C GLU A 345 9.02 3.58 14.85
N ARG A 346 7.82 3.00 14.76
CA ARG A 346 7.18 2.65 13.51
C ARG A 346 5.67 2.89 13.63
N ASP A 347 5.11 3.74 12.77
CA ASP A 347 3.67 4.07 12.73
C ASP A 347 3.06 4.45 14.11
N GLY A 348 3.79 5.24 14.89
CA GLY A 348 3.34 5.66 16.23
C GLY A 348 3.54 4.59 17.32
N MET A 349 4.15 3.45 17.00
CA MET A 349 4.48 2.40 17.97
C MET A 349 5.97 2.36 18.27
N ILE A 350 6.31 2.28 19.54
CA ILE A 350 7.68 2.06 19.98
C ILE A 350 7.99 0.56 19.90
N LEU A 351 8.91 0.20 18.99
CA LEU A 351 9.33 -1.18 18.75
C LEU A 351 10.52 -1.61 19.58
N ALA A 352 11.41 -0.67 19.89
CA ALA A 352 12.57 -0.88 20.72
C ALA A 352 12.90 0.38 21.50
N CYS A 353 13.51 0.21 22.63
CA CYS A 353 14.09 1.32 23.43
C CYS A 353 15.37 0.89 24.11
N ALA A 354 16.20 1.88 24.43
CA ALA A 354 17.31 1.78 25.38
C ALA A 354 17.52 3.14 26.02
N ALA A 355 18.00 3.16 27.25
CA ALA A 355 18.33 4.39 27.96
C ALA A 355 19.83 4.47 28.23
N LEU A 356 20.41 5.68 28.15
CA LEU A 356 21.79 5.96 28.44
C LEU A 356 21.88 6.91 29.68
N TYR A 357 22.39 6.41 30.77
CA TYR A 357 22.55 7.15 32.00
C TYR A 357 24.02 7.55 32.19
N PRO A 358 24.38 8.84 32.08
CA PRO A 358 25.74 9.28 32.34
C PRO A 358 26.11 9.04 33.83
N ILE A 359 27.27 8.42 34.05
CA ILE A 359 27.83 8.26 35.42
C ILE A 359 28.71 9.45 35.69
N PRO A 360 28.49 10.20 36.79
CA PRO A 360 29.33 11.34 37.14
C PRO A 360 30.80 10.92 37.28
N ALA A 361 31.66 11.45 36.42
CA ALA A 361 33.10 11.19 36.49
C ALA A 361 33.74 12.03 37.59
N LYS A 362 34.66 11.45 38.40
CA LYS A 362 35.53 12.22 39.28
C LYS A 362 36.63 12.89 38.45
N ALA A 363 37.21 13.95 38.95
CA ALA A 363 38.31 14.67 38.29
C ALA A 363 39.41 13.68 37.90
N ASN A 364 39.72 13.58 36.59
CA ASN A 364 40.66 12.66 35.90
C ASN A 364 40.15 11.24 35.59
N GLU A 365 38.89 10.93 35.74
CA GLU A 365 38.28 9.66 35.25
C GLU A 365 37.70 9.84 33.82
N LYS A 366 37.72 8.75 33.04
CA LYS A 366 37.03 8.74 31.76
C LYS A 366 35.51 8.82 31.98
N CYS A 367 34.83 9.59 31.15
CA CYS A 367 33.37 9.59 31.13
C CYS A 367 32.88 8.16 30.88
N SER A 368 31.95 7.69 31.72
CA SER A 368 31.29 6.40 31.57
C SER A 368 29.78 6.61 31.65
N ALA A 369 29.04 5.71 31.04
CA ALA A 369 27.59 5.73 31.09
C ALA A 369 27.07 4.29 31.24
N GLU A 370 25.89 4.16 31.84
CA GLU A 370 25.19 2.89 31.95
C GLU A 370 24.12 2.83 30.85
N ILE A 371 24.10 1.73 30.08
CA ILE A 371 23.01 1.40 29.18
C ILE A 371 22.00 0.57 29.94
N ALA A 372 20.77 1.05 30.03
CA ALA A 372 19.69 0.38 30.74
C ALA A 372 18.41 0.30 29.89
N CYS A 373 17.40 -0.40 30.37
CA CYS A 373 16.08 -0.52 29.71
C CYS A 373 16.14 -0.96 28.26
N VAL A 374 17.10 -1.79 27.90
CA VAL A 374 17.17 -2.34 26.54
C VAL A 374 16.01 -3.30 26.33
N ALA A 375 15.06 -2.91 25.52
CA ALA A 375 13.88 -3.69 25.22
C ALA A 375 13.59 -3.67 23.71
N VAL A 376 13.21 -4.83 23.18
CA VAL A 376 12.67 -4.98 21.82
C VAL A 376 11.38 -5.76 21.95
N ASP A 377 10.34 -5.27 21.34
CA ASP A 377 9.03 -5.93 21.28
C ASP A 377 9.21 -7.38 20.83
N SER A 378 8.55 -8.31 21.49
CA SER A 378 8.74 -9.76 21.32
C SER A 378 8.52 -10.21 19.87
N SER A 379 7.59 -9.58 19.16
CA SER A 379 7.25 -9.88 17.77
C SER A 379 8.27 -9.29 16.77
N TYR A 380 9.15 -8.37 17.21
CA TYR A 380 10.15 -7.72 16.36
C TYR A 380 11.60 -8.11 16.69
N ARG A 381 11.78 -9.11 17.52
CA ARG A 381 13.10 -9.70 17.77
C ARG A 381 13.64 -10.33 16.49
N LYS A 382 14.97 -10.38 16.34
CA LYS A 382 15.71 -10.96 15.18
C LYS A 382 15.91 -10.04 13.95
N SER A 383 15.54 -8.76 14.02
CA SER A 383 15.72 -7.79 12.92
C SER A 383 16.80 -6.74 13.21
N ASN A 384 17.81 -7.09 14.02
CA ASN A 384 18.98 -6.24 14.36
C ASN A 384 18.65 -4.90 15.07
N ARG A 385 17.43 -4.66 15.52
CA ARG A 385 17.00 -3.40 16.17
C ARG A 385 17.74 -3.12 17.48
N GLY A 386 17.94 -4.17 18.29
CA GLY A 386 18.75 -4.04 19.50
C GLY A 386 20.15 -3.49 19.21
N SER A 387 20.82 -3.99 18.17
CA SER A 387 22.15 -3.51 17.77
C SER A 387 22.10 -2.09 17.21
N GLN A 388 21.06 -1.73 16.44
CA GLN A 388 20.90 -0.39 15.89
C GLN A 388 20.74 0.66 16.99
N ILE A 389 19.91 0.38 18.01
CA ILE A 389 19.68 1.33 19.10
C ILE A 389 20.91 1.47 20.01
N LEU A 390 21.65 0.38 20.22
CA LEU A 390 22.91 0.41 20.95
C LEU A 390 23.97 1.22 20.21
N GLN A 391 24.10 1.02 18.90
CA GLN A 391 25.02 1.78 18.06
C GLN A 391 24.69 3.28 18.00
N PHE A 392 23.41 3.63 18.12
CA PHE A 392 22.97 5.03 18.19
C PHE A 392 23.38 5.70 19.52
N LEU A 393 23.41 4.92 20.61
CA LEU A 393 23.77 5.43 21.95
C LEU A 393 25.29 5.47 22.20
N GLU A 394 26.10 4.71 21.44
CA GLU A 394 27.57 4.72 21.48
C GLU A 394 28.14 5.97 20.78
#